data_72b83f28a2d7500261c4b634f69fbdbe
#
_entry.id   72b83f28a2d7500261c4b634f69fbdbe
#
_cell.length_a   1.000
_cell.length_b   1.000
_cell.length_c   1.000
_cell.angle_alpha   90.00
_cell.angle_beta   90.00
_cell.angle_gamma   90.00
#
_symmetry.space_group_name_H-M   'P 1'
#
loop_
_entity.id
_entity.type
_entity.pdbx_description
1 polymer ?
#
loop_
_entity_poly.entity_id
_entity_poly.type
_entity_poly.pdbx_seq_one_letter_code
_entity_poly.pdbx_strand_id
1 'polypeptide(L)'
;MQSKTLEKTLEAQDVTLLRSLIHLAISRLRDESAADIILFVGINGRIFDSLIPEQLNEREYYLLNTFKANLYKICSQLKSKNLNISVESYSNGTLIISKVGDAAFLAVMITRDLDYQSLQKVITDITKWSMIVNHIFQLKPLSGPEVEDYPEDIKEELHKLSRQLFVQSFAHTKQYRKNFKILEYLKKELAGIVGVGMVEEVLTLSFNELGTAPQYMTDDLWPVLVEKVADKVKGIRGEMIAEEYYKKWVRDVDRLIRSFV
;
A
#
# COMPACT_ATOMS: atom_id res chain seq x y z
N MET A 1 12.17 -3.16 -33.43
CA MET A 1 11.61 -1.93 -32.81
C MET A 1 10.65 -2.20 -31.67
N GLN A 2 9.87 -3.26 -31.68
CA GLN A 2 8.90 -3.61 -30.60
C GLN A 2 9.53 -3.98 -29.25
N SER A 3 10.71 -4.61 -29.22
CA SER A 3 11.41 -5.00 -27.96
C SER A 3 11.82 -3.80 -27.10
N LYS A 4 12.38 -2.73 -27.69
CA LYS A 4 12.78 -1.51 -26.95
C LYS A 4 11.61 -0.70 -26.37
N THR A 5 10.44 -0.82 -26.96
CA THR A 5 9.22 -0.14 -26.47
C THR A 5 8.64 -0.88 -25.26
N LEU A 6 8.68 -2.22 -25.27
CA LEU A 6 8.26 -3.07 -24.15
C LEU A 6 9.17 -2.90 -22.93
N GLU A 7 10.50 -2.88 -23.12
CA GLU A 7 11.45 -2.63 -22.02
C GLU A 7 11.24 -1.24 -21.40
N LYS A 8 11.07 -0.18 -22.18
CA LYS A 8 10.77 1.16 -21.66
C LYS A 8 9.44 1.26 -20.91
N THR A 9 8.45 0.47 -21.32
CA THR A 9 7.13 0.45 -20.64
C THR A 9 7.21 -0.29 -19.32
N LEU A 10 7.97 -1.38 -19.23
CA LEU A 10 8.24 -2.11 -17.99
C LEU A 10 9.03 -1.24 -17.01
N GLU A 11 10.13 -0.61 -17.44
CA GLU A 11 10.92 0.31 -16.60
C GLU A 11 10.08 1.47 -16.05
N ALA A 12 9.16 2.04 -16.85
CA ALA A 12 8.27 3.11 -16.38
C ALA A 12 7.23 2.62 -15.36
N GLN A 13 6.74 1.39 -15.49
CA GLN A 13 5.83 0.78 -14.51
C GLN A 13 6.54 0.49 -13.19
N ASP A 14 7.76 -0.02 -13.23
CA ASP A 14 8.58 -0.30 -12.04
C ASP A 14 8.90 0.97 -11.25
N VAL A 15 9.22 2.08 -11.93
CA VAL A 15 9.46 3.38 -11.28
C VAL A 15 8.21 3.93 -10.61
N THR A 16 7.05 3.81 -11.25
CA THR A 16 5.78 4.26 -10.68
C THR A 16 5.41 3.44 -9.45
N LEU A 17 5.63 2.13 -9.51
CA LEU A 17 5.39 1.20 -8.43
C LEU A 17 6.30 1.48 -7.23
N LEU A 18 7.59 1.65 -7.49
CA LEU A 18 8.59 2.03 -6.48
C LEU A 18 8.20 3.32 -5.77
N ARG A 19 7.80 4.34 -6.52
CA ARG A 19 7.38 5.62 -5.96
C ARG A 19 6.14 5.47 -5.06
N SER A 20 5.15 4.70 -5.51
CA SER A 20 3.94 4.42 -4.72
C SER A 20 4.24 3.70 -3.41
N LEU A 21 5.16 2.73 -3.42
CA LEU A 21 5.61 2.02 -2.22
C LEU A 21 6.34 2.94 -1.24
N ILE A 22 7.26 3.76 -1.75
CA ILE A 22 7.98 4.73 -0.92
C ILE A 22 6.99 5.72 -0.30
N HIS A 23 6.06 6.26 -1.09
CA HIS A 23 5.02 7.16 -0.60
C HIS A 23 4.17 6.54 0.51
N LEU A 24 3.78 5.28 0.34
CA LEU A 24 3.03 4.54 1.35
C LEU A 24 3.86 4.33 2.63
N ALA A 25 5.14 3.99 2.50
CA ALA A 25 6.04 3.80 3.63
C ALA A 25 6.24 5.09 4.43
N ILE A 26 6.52 6.23 3.76
CA ILE A 26 6.68 7.51 4.45
C ILE A 26 5.36 8.05 5.02
N SER A 27 4.20 7.71 4.43
CA SER A 27 2.89 8.04 4.98
C SER A 27 2.65 7.32 6.31
N ARG A 28 2.99 6.03 6.39
CA ARG A 28 2.90 5.28 7.65
C ARG A 28 3.88 5.79 8.70
N LEU A 29 5.12 6.13 8.30
CA LEU A 29 6.06 6.77 9.21
C LEU A 29 5.47 8.07 9.79
N ARG A 30 4.84 8.91 8.95
CA ARG A 30 4.20 10.13 9.43
C ARG A 30 3.14 9.85 10.48
N ASP A 31 2.27 8.87 10.22
CA ASP A 31 1.18 8.52 11.15
C ASP A 31 1.71 7.96 12.48
N GLU A 32 2.77 7.12 12.47
CA GLU A 32 3.37 6.54 13.67
C GLU A 32 4.17 7.57 14.48
N SER A 33 4.99 8.40 13.82
CA SER A 33 5.85 9.40 14.47
C SER A 33 5.12 10.72 14.78
N ALA A 34 3.90 10.89 14.21
CA ALA A 34 3.17 12.16 14.20
C ALA A 34 4.05 13.33 13.71
N ALA A 35 4.81 13.09 12.65
CA ALA A 35 5.63 14.10 11.98
C ALA A 35 4.76 15.03 11.14
N ASP A 36 5.14 16.31 11.09
CA ASP A 36 4.44 17.31 10.30
C ASP A 36 4.88 17.26 8.83
N ILE A 37 6.19 17.11 8.59
CA ILE A 37 6.77 17.06 7.24
C ILE A 37 7.75 15.89 7.16
N ILE A 38 7.67 15.11 6.08
CA ILE A 38 8.68 14.08 5.75
C ILE A 38 9.13 14.29 4.31
N LEU A 39 10.45 14.27 4.10
CA LEU A 39 11.07 14.31 2.79
C LEU A 39 11.96 13.06 2.63
N PHE A 40 11.82 12.36 1.52
CA PHE A 40 12.77 11.33 1.09
C PHE A 40 13.70 11.93 0.03
N VAL A 41 14.98 12.03 0.35
CA VAL A 41 15.94 12.83 -0.39
C VAL A 41 17.17 11.99 -0.75
N GLY A 42 17.61 12.09 -2.00
CA GLY A 42 18.87 11.51 -2.43
C GLY A 42 20.07 12.29 -1.87
N ILE A 43 21.19 11.59 -1.69
CA ILE A 43 22.44 12.19 -1.23
C ILE A 43 22.99 13.30 -2.17
N ASN A 44 22.44 13.38 -3.39
CA ASN A 44 22.69 14.47 -4.34
C ASN A 44 21.76 15.67 -4.18
N GLY A 45 20.90 15.67 -3.16
CA GLY A 45 19.93 16.73 -2.87
C GLY A 45 18.61 16.64 -3.66
N ARG A 46 18.42 15.61 -4.50
CA ARG A 46 17.17 15.43 -5.25
C ARG A 46 16.10 14.85 -4.32
N ILE A 47 14.95 15.49 -4.25
CA ILE A 47 13.78 14.96 -3.54
C ILE A 47 13.11 13.90 -4.42
N PHE A 48 13.01 12.69 -3.91
CA PHE A 48 12.32 11.57 -4.57
C PHE A 48 10.84 11.56 -4.26
N ASP A 49 10.49 11.81 -2.98
CA ASP A 49 9.12 11.91 -2.51
C ASP A 49 9.00 12.81 -1.28
N SER A 50 7.80 13.29 -0.99
CA SER A 50 7.57 14.21 0.12
C SER A 50 6.14 14.16 0.63
N LEU A 51 5.99 14.32 1.94
CA LEU A 51 4.73 14.59 2.62
C LEU A 51 4.83 15.98 3.26
N ILE A 52 4.23 16.94 2.61
CA ILE A 52 4.19 18.35 3.03
C ILE A 52 2.72 18.75 3.13
N PRO A 53 2.26 19.36 4.24
CA PRO A 53 0.91 19.92 4.33
C PRO A 53 0.62 20.91 3.20
N GLU A 54 -0.63 20.97 2.75
CA GLU A 54 -1.04 21.95 1.72
C GLU A 54 -0.86 23.40 2.20
N GLN A 55 -1.09 23.64 3.49
CA GLN A 55 -0.84 24.93 4.13
C GLN A 55 0.14 24.74 5.25
N LEU A 56 1.28 25.42 5.15
CA LEU A 56 2.32 25.41 6.16
C LEU A 56 2.04 26.48 7.22
N ASN A 57 2.12 26.10 8.49
CA ASN A 57 2.19 27.05 9.57
C ASN A 57 3.61 27.67 9.69
N GLU A 58 3.76 28.69 10.55
CA GLU A 58 5.03 29.40 10.70
C GLU A 58 6.19 28.50 11.14
N ARG A 59 5.94 27.55 12.06
CA ARG A 59 6.96 26.61 12.56
C ARG A 59 7.39 25.62 11.47
N GLU A 60 6.44 25.06 10.73
CA GLU A 60 6.71 24.16 9.60
C GLU A 60 7.49 24.87 8.49
N TYR A 61 7.09 26.10 8.16
CA TYR A 61 7.79 26.89 7.17
C TYR A 61 9.23 27.20 7.59
N TYR A 62 9.45 27.52 8.86
CA TYR A 62 10.78 27.75 9.42
C TYR A 62 11.66 26.49 9.31
N LEU A 63 11.18 25.32 9.75
CA LEU A 63 11.94 24.07 9.69
C LEU A 63 12.27 23.67 8.25
N LEU A 64 11.31 23.82 7.33
CA LEU A 64 11.53 23.51 5.92
C LEU A 64 12.58 24.42 5.29
N ASN A 65 12.59 25.72 5.61
CA ASN A 65 13.61 26.66 5.14
C ASN A 65 14.97 26.37 5.78
N THR A 66 15.00 26.03 7.06
CA THR A 66 16.23 25.62 7.75
C THR A 66 16.83 24.37 7.10
N PHE A 67 16.02 23.38 6.79
CA PHE A 67 16.44 22.20 6.04
C PHE A 67 17.00 22.57 4.66
N LYS A 68 16.28 23.38 3.88
CA LYS A 68 16.73 23.84 2.54
C LYS A 68 18.07 24.56 2.60
N ALA A 69 18.24 25.46 3.57
CA ALA A 69 19.50 26.20 3.76
C ALA A 69 20.68 25.30 4.11
N ASN A 70 20.43 24.20 4.82
CA ASN A 70 21.45 23.25 5.25
C ASN A 70 21.60 22.03 4.34
N LEU A 71 20.80 21.88 3.29
CA LEU A 71 20.73 20.68 2.45
C LEU A 71 22.12 20.23 1.93
N TYR A 72 22.92 21.16 1.42
CA TYR A 72 24.26 20.86 0.93
C TYR A 72 25.18 20.33 2.03
N LYS A 73 25.12 20.95 3.22
CA LYS A 73 25.91 20.53 4.40
C LYS A 73 25.49 19.12 4.85
N ILE A 74 24.18 18.86 4.92
CA ILE A 74 23.62 17.55 5.26
C ILE A 74 24.13 16.49 4.27
N CYS A 75 23.97 16.72 2.98
CA CYS A 75 24.44 15.82 1.94
C CYS A 75 25.96 15.54 2.05
N SER A 76 26.76 16.56 2.30
CA SER A 76 28.22 16.44 2.47
C SER A 76 28.56 15.63 3.72
N GLN A 77 27.88 15.85 4.83
CA GLN A 77 28.10 15.11 6.08
C GLN A 77 27.73 13.62 5.95
N LEU A 78 26.60 13.31 5.28
CA LEU A 78 26.20 11.95 5.03
C LEU A 78 27.17 11.19 4.12
N LYS A 79 27.80 11.87 3.17
CA LYS A 79 28.84 11.29 2.30
C LYS A 79 30.14 10.99 3.02
N SER A 80 30.55 11.85 3.94
CA SER A 80 31.88 11.85 4.55
C SER A 80 31.99 11.10 5.88
N LYS A 81 30.87 10.82 6.53
CA LYS A 81 30.83 10.21 7.86
C LYS A 81 29.84 9.05 7.91
N ASN A 82 30.13 8.04 8.75
CA ASN A 82 29.17 6.98 9.11
C ASN A 82 28.08 7.56 10.06
N LEU A 83 27.39 8.59 9.60
CA LEU A 83 26.28 9.18 10.30
C LEU A 83 24.99 8.42 9.92
N ASN A 84 24.38 7.73 10.87
CA ASN A 84 23.13 7.01 10.65
C ASN A 84 21.92 7.91 10.93
N ILE A 85 22.00 8.70 12.00
CA ILE A 85 20.92 9.60 12.39
C ILE A 85 21.50 10.90 12.99
N SER A 86 20.89 12.03 12.69
CA SER A 86 21.15 13.33 13.32
C SER A 86 19.86 13.93 13.83
N VAL A 87 19.89 14.50 15.01
CA VAL A 87 18.75 15.19 15.62
C VAL A 87 19.19 16.62 15.92
N GLU A 88 18.49 17.58 15.36
CA GLU A 88 18.74 19.01 15.54
C GLU A 88 17.49 19.68 16.11
N SER A 89 17.57 20.19 17.32
CA SER A 89 16.48 20.90 18.00
C SER A 89 16.60 22.40 17.79
N TYR A 90 15.49 23.00 17.38
CA TYR A 90 15.33 24.45 17.17
C TYR A 90 14.19 24.99 18.04
N SER A 91 14.09 26.30 18.19
CA SER A 91 12.97 26.94 18.89
C SER A 91 11.59 26.64 18.27
N ASN A 92 11.55 26.31 16.99
CA ASN A 92 10.33 26.02 16.25
C ASN A 92 10.06 24.53 16.03
N GLY A 93 10.86 23.63 16.61
CA GLY A 93 10.69 22.18 16.52
C GLY A 93 11.98 21.42 16.31
N THR A 94 11.87 20.18 15.91
CA THR A 94 12.98 19.24 15.75
C THR A 94 13.09 18.78 14.30
N LEU A 95 14.30 18.82 13.75
CA LEU A 95 14.68 18.22 12.47
C LEU A 95 15.48 16.95 12.72
N ILE A 96 15.02 15.83 12.18
CA ILE A 96 15.69 14.53 12.29
C ILE A 96 16.08 14.08 10.88
N ILE A 97 17.36 13.79 10.69
CA ILE A 97 17.91 13.26 9.44
C ILE A 97 18.29 11.80 9.70
N SER A 98 17.73 10.88 8.95
CA SER A 98 18.03 9.45 9.05
C SER A 98 18.54 8.93 7.70
N LYS A 99 19.71 8.31 7.70
CA LYS A 99 20.31 7.72 6.50
C LYS A 99 19.49 6.53 6.01
N VAL A 100 19.28 6.45 4.69
CA VAL A 100 18.61 5.34 4.00
C VAL A 100 19.60 4.73 3.02
N GLY A 101 20.25 3.65 3.45
CA GLY A 101 21.38 3.07 2.69
C GLY A 101 22.48 4.10 2.44
N ASP A 102 23.20 3.96 1.32
CA ASP A 102 24.29 4.89 0.96
C ASP A 102 23.87 5.98 -0.03
N ALA A 103 22.65 5.91 -0.55
CA ALA A 103 22.21 6.76 -1.67
C ALA A 103 21.18 7.83 -1.28
N ALA A 104 20.55 7.72 -0.10
CA ALA A 104 19.43 8.57 0.28
C ALA A 104 19.34 8.80 1.80
N PHE A 105 18.41 9.65 2.21
CA PHE A 105 18.05 9.89 3.61
C PHE A 105 16.60 10.36 3.74
N LEU A 106 16.03 10.16 4.93
CA LEU A 106 14.79 10.78 5.36
C LEU A 106 15.10 12.05 6.15
N ALA A 107 14.37 13.14 5.84
CA ALA A 107 14.31 14.34 6.65
C ALA A 107 12.91 14.43 7.26
N VAL A 108 12.84 14.35 8.58
CA VAL A 108 11.60 14.35 9.36
C VAL A 108 11.55 15.61 10.20
N MET A 109 10.47 16.37 10.10
CA MET A 109 10.29 17.64 10.83
C MET A 109 9.08 17.53 11.73
N ILE A 110 9.26 17.92 13.00
CA ILE A 110 8.25 17.85 14.05
C ILE A 110 8.22 19.20 14.76
N THR A 111 7.08 19.89 14.69
CA THR A 111 6.92 21.24 15.24
C THR A 111 6.44 21.27 16.70
N ARG A 112 5.91 20.13 17.17
CA ARG A 112 5.54 19.98 18.59
C ARG A 112 6.78 19.78 19.45
N ASP A 113 6.67 20.17 20.70
CA ASP A 113 7.70 19.90 21.69
C ASP A 113 7.73 18.40 22.01
N LEU A 114 8.92 17.81 21.99
CA LEU A 114 9.14 16.41 22.30
C LEU A 114 9.86 16.30 23.66
N ASP A 115 9.25 15.57 24.58
CA ASP A 115 9.99 15.10 25.76
C ASP A 115 10.96 13.96 25.36
N TYR A 116 11.81 13.57 26.28
CA TYR A 116 12.84 12.56 26.03
C TYR A 116 12.26 11.21 25.58
N GLN A 117 11.15 10.77 26.18
CA GLN A 117 10.54 9.48 25.84
C GLN A 117 9.90 9.53 24.46
N SER A 118 9.18 10.59 24.15
CA SER A 118 8.59 10.82 22.83
C SER A 118 9.66 10.92 21.75
N LEU A 119 10.77 11.61 22.00
CA LEU A 119 11.89 11.70 21.08
C LEU A 119 12.53 10.33 20.81
N GLN A 120 12.74 9.52 21.86
CA GLN A 120 13.28 8.16 21.72
C GLN A 120 12.37 7.28 20.87
N LYS A 121 11.05 7.33 21.12
CA LYS A 121 10.08 6.60 20.31
C LYS A 121 10.14 7.01 18.83
N VAL A 122 10.11 8.30 18.57
CA VAL A 122 10.20 8.85 17.20
C VAL A 122 11.49 8.39 16.50
N ILE A 123 12.63 8.41 17.18
CA ILE A 123 13.90 7.92 16.63
C ILE A 123 13.81 6.43 16.28
N THR A 124 13.19 5.62 17.14
CA THR A 124 12.97 4.20 16.89
C THR A 124 12.10 3.98 15.65
N ASP A 125 10.97 4.69 15.55
CA ASP A 125 10.06 4.61 14.41
C ASP A 125 10.77 5.04 13.11
N ILE A 126 11.51 6.15 13.13
CA ILE A 126 12.29 6.61 11.96
C ILE A 126 13.34 5.59 11.56
N THR A 127 14.03 4.96 12.52
CA THR A 127 15.04 3.93 12.24
C THR A 127 14.42 2.71 11.57
N LYS A 128 13.30 2.21 12.11
CA LYS A 128 12.51 1.12 11.52
C LYS A 128 12.13 1.44 10.07
N TRP A 129 11.51 2.59 9.86
CA TRP A 129 11.05 2.99 8.54
C TRP A 129 12.19 3.31 7.56
N SER A 130 13.34 3.79 8.04
CA SER A 130 14.54 3.96 7.20
C SER A 130 15.05 2.61 6.66
N MET A 131 14.98 1.54 7.45
CA MET A 131 15.32 0.20 6.99
C MET A 131 14.32 -0.32 5.94
N ILE A 132 13.03 -0.11 6.17
CA ILE A 132 11.95 -0.50 5.23
C ILE A 132 12.10 0.27 3.90
N VAL A 133 12.26 1.60 3.96
CA VAL A 133 12.44 2.44 2.76
C VAL A 133 13.72 2.06 2.02
N ASN A 134 14.81 1.71 2.72
CA ASN A 134 16.03 1.23 2.10
C ASN A 134 15.82 -0.10 1.36
N HIS A 135 15.11 -1.05 1.97
CA HIS A 135 14.75 -2.33 1.35
C HIS A 135 13.96 -2.12 0.05
N ILE A 136 12.95 -1.25 0.09
CA ILE A 136 12.12 -0.89 -1.08
C ILE A 136 12.97 -0.17 -2.14
N PHE A 137 13.80 0.78 -1.73
CA PHE A 137 14.62 1.59 -2.63
C PHE A 137 15.69 0.78 -3.37
N GLN A 138 16.14 -0.32 -2.76
CA GLN A 138 17.02 -1.30 -3.38
C GLN A 138 16.30 -2.29 -4.31
N LEU A 139 15.00 -2.10 -4.55
CA LEU A 139 14.17 -2.99 -5.38
C LEU A 139 14.15 -4.45 -4.91
N LYS A 140 14.32 -4.68 -3.61
CA LYS A 140 14.28 -6.02 -3.04
C LYS A 140 12.85 -6.54 -2.95
N PRO A 141 12.63 -7.86 -3.09
CA PRO A 141 11.32 -8.46 -2.88
C PRO A 141 10.77 -8.16 -1.48
N LEU A 142 9.46 -7.84 -1.39
CA LEU A 142 8.79 -7.54 -0.10
C LEU A 142 8.35 -8.80 0.66
N SER A 143 8.72 -9.99 0.18
CA SER A 143 8.43 -11.29 0.78
C SER A 143 9.48 -12.30 0.37
N GLY A 144 9.59 -13.39 1.14
CA GLY A 144 10.54 -14.47 0.87
C GLY A 144 11.83 -14.34 1.68
N PRO A 145 12.90 -15.10 1.31
CA PRO A 145 14.11 -15.24 2.12
C PRO A 145 14.80 -13.92 2.48
N GLU A 146 14.72 -12.92 1.60
CA GLU A 146 15.39 -11.62 1.82
C GLU A 146 14.74 -10.77 2.93
N VAL A 147 13.54 -11.15 3.39
CA VAL A 147 12.82 -10.49 4.48
C VAL A 147 13.06 -11.20 5.81
N GLU A 148 13.45 -12.48 5.78
CA GLU A 148 13.58 -13.31 6.99
C GLU A 148 14.67 -12.83 7.97
N ASP A 149 15.68 -12.12 7.50
CA ASP A 149 16.77 -11.59 8.32
C ASP A 149 16.39 -10.32 9.10
N TYR A 150 15.21 -9.74 8.85
CA TYR A 150 14.75 -8.55 9.56
C TYR A 150 14.06 -8.89 10.89
N PRO A 151 14.05 -7.95 11.87
CA PRO A 151 13.18 -8.03 13.05
C PRO A 151 11.69 -8.18 12.67
N GLU A 152 10.91 -8.81 13.56
CA GLU A 152 9.53 -9.20 13.26
C GLU A 152 8.63 -8.02 12.91
N ASP A 153 8.79 -6.88 13.57
CA ASP A 153 8.05 -5.65 13.32
C ASP A 153 8.32 -5.08 11.90
N ILE A 154 9.53 -5.23 11.38
CA ILE A 154 9.89 -4.84 10.01
C ILE A 154 9.30 -5.84 9.01
N LYS A 155 9.37 -7.15 9.28
CA LYS A 155 8.77 -8.19 8.43
C LYS A 155 7.28 -7.97 8.25
N GLU A 156 6.56 -7.74 9.35
CA GLU A 156 5.13 -7.47 9.31
C GLU A 156 4.79 -6.26 8.44
N GLU A 157 5.55 -5.16 8.55
CA GLU A 157 5.31 -3.97 7.74
C GLU A 157 5.61 -4.22 6.26
N LEU A 158 6.70 -4.91 5.92
CA LEU A 158 7.00 -5.28 4.53
C LEU A 158 5.90 -6.18 3.94
N HIS A 159 5.39 -7.14 4.70
CA HIS A 159 4.25 -7.97 4.27
C HIS A 159 2.95 -7.18 4.13
N LYS A 160 2.68 -6.20 4.99
CA LYS A 160 1.52 -5.29 4.87
C LYS A 160 1.64 -4.42 3.61
N LEU A 161 2.83 -3.88 3.33
CA LEU A 161 3.12 -3.10 2.13
C LEU A 161 2.95 -3.96 0.87
N SER A 162 3.47 -5.19 0.87
CA SER A 162 3.30 -6.14 -0.23
C SER A 162 1.83 -6.40 -0.53
N ARG A 163 1.01 -6.65 0.50
CA ARG A 163 -0.44 -6.87 0.33
C ARG A 163 -1.15 -5.63 -0.21
N GLN A 164 -0.82 -4.44 0.29
CA GLN A 164 -1.42 -3.20 -0.19
C GLN A 164 -1.04 -2.89 -1.64
N LEU A 165 0.22 -3.10 -1.99
CA LEU A 165 0.69 -2.96 -3.36
C LEU A 165 -0.03 -3.90 -4.30
N PHE A 166 -0.15 -5.17 -3.90
CA PHE A 166 -0.85 -6.17 -4.67
C PHE A 166 -2.31 -5.73 -4.94
N VAL A 167 -3.03 -5.29 -3.91
CA VAL A 167 -4.40 -4.79 -4.04
C VAL A 167 -4.45 -3.57 -4.96
N GLN A 168 -3.53 -2.60 -4.81
CA GLN A 168 -3.50 -1.39 -5.65
C GLN A 168 -3.16 -1.71 -7.11
N SER A 169 -2.19 -2.59 -7.37
CA SER A 169 -1.82 -2.98 -8.73
C SER A 169 -2.95 -3.72 -9.44
N PHE A 170 -3.69 -4.57 -8.71
CA PHE A 170 -4.87 -5.26 -9.23
C PHE A 170 -6.07 -4.35 -9.43
N ALA A 171 -6.29 -3.35 -8.56
CA ALA A 171 -7.43 -2.44 -8.64
C ALA A 171 -7.52 -1.68 -9.99
N HIS A 172 -6.39 -1.50 -10.68
CA HIS A 172 -6.33 -0.85 -11.99
C HIS A 172 -6.47 -1.81 -13.17
N THR A 173 -6.43 -3.12 -12.94
CA THR A 173 -6.56 -4.10 -14.03
C THR A 173 -8.01 -4.19 -14.52
N LYS A 174 -8.17 -4.47 -15.81
CA LYS A 174 -9.47 -4.74 -16.44
C LYS A 174 -10.17 -5.93 -15.74
N GLN A 175 -9.40 -6.95 -15.37
CA GLN A 175 -9.88 -8.13 -14.65
C GLN A 175 -10.44 -7.79 -13.26
N TYR A 176 -9.71 -6.99 -12.46
CA TYR A 176 -10.20 -6.58 -11.15
C TYR A 176 -11.52 -5.80 -11.23
N ARG A 177 -11.59 -4.81 -12.13
CA ARG A 177 -12.83 -4.03 -12.34
C ARG A 177 -14.01 -4.90 -12.76
N LYS A 178 -13.75 -5.89 -13.61
CA LYS A 178 -14.73 -6.90 -14.00
C LYS A 178 -15.18 -7.72 -12.79
N ASN A 179 -14.23 -8.29 -12.06
CA ASN A 179 -14.50 -9.11 -10.88
C ASN A 179 -15.29 -8.34 -9.82
N PHE A 180 -14.91 -7.09 -9.56
CA PHE A 180 -15.61 -6.23 -8.62
C PHE A 180 -17.07 -5.99 -9.05
N LYS A 181 -17.31 -5.74 -10.33
CA LYS A 181 -18.64 -5.50 -10.87
C LYS A 181 -19.55 -6.75 -10.79
N ILE A 182 -18.97 -7.93 -11.05
CA ILE A 182 -19.71 -9.20 -10.89
C ILE A 182 -20.03 -9.45 -9.42
N LEU A 183 -19.05 -9.19 -8.53
CA LEU A 183 -19.27 -9.34 -7.09
C LEU A 183 -20.37 -8.41 -6.55
N GLU A 184 -20.37 -7.13 -6.95
CA GLU A 184 -21.42 -6.18 -6.56
C GLU A 184 -22.81 -6.62 -7.07
N TYR A 185 -22.87 -7.11 -8.30
CA TYR A 185 -24.11 -7.68 -8.84
C TYR A 185 -24.61 -8.83 -7.97
N LEU A 186 -23.75 -9.82 -7.65
CA LEU A 186 -24.12 -10.95 -6.80
C LEU A 186 -24.53 -10.51 -5.39
N LYS A 187 -23.81 -9.58 -4.76
CA LYS A 187 -24.17 -9.02 -3.45
C LYS A 187 -25.55 -8.41 -3.46
N LYS A 188 -25.88 -7.62 -4.47
CA LYS A 188 -27.18 -6.98 -4.61
C LYS A 188 -28.32 -7.99 -4.79
N GLU A 189 -28.12 -8.99 -5.63
CA GLU A 189 -29.11 -10.05 -5.84
C GLU A 189 -29.32 -10.91 -4.58
N LEU A 190 -28.22 -11.31 -3.93
CA LEU A 190 -28.27 -12.09 -2.69
C LEU A 190 -28.97 -11.31 -1.56
N ALA A 191 -28.73 -10.01 -1.43
CA ALA A 191 -29.38 -9.20 -0.40
C ALA A 191 -30.92 -9.23 -0.50
N GLY A 192 -31.45 -9.30 -1.71
CA GLY A 192 -32.89 -9.45 -1.96
C GLY A 192 -33.46 -10.84 -1.59
N ILE A 193 -32.60 -11.86 -1.50
CA ILE A 193 -33.03 -13.25 -1.28
C ILE A 193 -32.80 -13.70 0.16
N VAL A 194 -31.56 -13.54 0.65
CA VAL A 194 -31.17 -14.03 1.98
C VAL A 194 -31.13 -12.92 3.04
N GLY A 195 -31.29 -11.66 2.63
CA GLY A 195 -31.15 -10.49 3.49
C GLY A 195 -29.72 -10.01 3.61
N VAL A 196 -29.53 -8.70 3.83
CA VAL A 196 -28.22 -8.02 3.84
C VAL A 196 -27.24 -8.66 4.82
N GLY A 197 -27.71 -9.09 6.00
CA GLY A 197 -26.86 -9.69 7.04
C GLY A 197 -26.22 -11.04 6.67
N MET A 198 -26.80 -11.81 5.74
CA MET A 198 -26.32 -13.12 5.33
C MET A 198 -25.42 -13.09 4.09
N VAL A 199 -25.38 -11.98 3.36
CA VAL A 199 -24.68 -11.88 2.08
C VAL A 199 -23.19 -12.19 2.20
N GLU A 200 -22.53 -11.56 3.17
CA GLU A 200 -21.08 -11.72 3.36
C GLU A 200 -20.74 -13.16 3.81
N GLU A 201 -21.57 -13.76 4.64
CA GLU A 201 -21.38 -15.13 5.09
C GLU A 201 -21.50 -16.12 3.93
N VAL A 202 -22.56 -16.01 3.13
CA VAL A 202 -22.79 -16.87 1.94
C VAL A 202 -21.62 -16.76 0.96
N LEU A 203 -21.17 -15.54 0.66
CA LEU A 203 -20.07 -15.33 -0.27
C LEU A 203 -18.75 -15.84 0.30
N THR A 204 -18.45 -15.55 1.57
CA THR A 204 -17.20 -15.99 2.21
C THR A 204 -17.10 -17.52 2.23
N LEU A 205 -18.17 -18.21 2.59
CA LEU A 205 -18.21 -19.68 2.57
C LEU A 205 -18.00 -20.21 1.15
N SER A 206 -18.66 -19.60 0.14
CA SER A 206 -18.54 -20.03 -1.25
C SER A 206 -17.14 -19.81 -1.82
N PHE A 207 -16.49 -18.68 -1.51
CA PHE A 207 -15.10 -18.42 -1.89
C PHE A 207 -14.11 -19.34 -1.19
N ASN A 208 -14.32 -19.63 0.10
CA ASN A 208 -13.48 -20.59 0.84
C ASN A 208 -13.56 -21.99 0.26
N GLU A 209 -14.76 -22.46 -0.12
CA GLU A 209 -14.94 -23.75 -0.78
C GLU A 209 -14.29 -23.80 -2.17
N LEU A 210 -14.20 -22.67 -2.86
CA LEU A 210 -13.54 -22.57 -4.14
C LEU A 210 -12.00 -22.43 -4.01
N GLY A 211 -11.51 -22.18 -2.80
CA GLY A 211 -10.08 -21.99 -2.52
C GLY A 211 -9.49 -20.72 -3.16
N THR A 212 -10.31 -19.68 -3.35
CA THR A 212 -9.90 -18.43 -4.01
C THR A 212 -10.51 -17.20 -3.32
N ALA A 213 -10.20 -16.02 -3.83
CA ALA A 213 -10.76 -14.76 -3.36
C ALA A 213 -11.21 -13.90 -4.56
N PRO A 214 -12.10 -12.91 -4.35
CA PRO A 214 -12.70 -12.13 -5.44
C PRO A 214 -11.68 -11.53 -6.41
N GLN A 215 -10.54 -11.07 -5.92
CA GLN A 215 -9.49 -10.47 -6.74
C GLN A 215 -8.78 -11.45 -7.67
N TYR A 216 -8.81 -12.76 -7.36
CA TYR A 216 -8.12 -13.81 -8.13
C TYR A 216 -9.06 -14.59 -9.06
N MET A 217 -10.33 -14.17 -9.15
CA MET A 217 -11.29 -14.84 -9.98
C MET A 217 -10.94 -14.72 -11.46
N THR A 218 -10.92 -15.84 -12.14
CA THR A 218 -10.85 -15.95 -13.60
C THR A 218 -12.25 -16.16 -14.18
N ASP A 219 -12.41 -15.97 -15.47
CA ASP A 219 -13.74 -16.01 -16.12
C ASP A 219 -14.43 -17.37 -15.98
N ASP A 220 -13.66 -18.43 -15.99
CA ASP A 220 -14.11 -19.81 -15.82
C ASP A 220 -14.51 -20.18 -14.37
N LEU A 221 -14.01 -19.46 -13.38
CA LEU A 221 -14.36 -19.71 -11.97
C LEU A 221 -15.68 -19.06 -11.54
N TRP A 222 -16.14 -18.02 -12.24
CA TRP A 222 -17.39 -17.36 -11.88
C TRP A 222 -18.62 -18.25 -11.96
N PRO A 223 -18.83 -19.10 -13.02
CA PRO A 223 -19.93 -20.04 -13.04
C PRO A 223 -19.90 -21.05 -11.87
N VAL A 224 -18.70 -21.52 -11.50
CA VAL A 224 -18.51 -22.45 -10.36
C VAL A 224 -18.85 -21.77 -9.03
N LEU A 225 -18.46 -20.49 -8.86
CA LEU A 225 -18.86 -19.73 -7.66
C LEU A 225 -20.37 -19.57 -7.58
N VAL A 226 -21.02 -19.25 -8.71
CA VAL A 226 -22.50 -19.10 -8.77
C VAL A 226 -23.21 -20.38 -8.37
N GLU A 227 -22.69 -21.54 -8.76
CA GLU A 227 -23.22 -22.85 -8.34
C GLU A 227 -23.12 -23.01 -6.82
N LYS A 228 -21.94 -22.77 -6.23
CA LYS A 228 -21.74 -22.83 -4.78
C LYS A 228 -22.62 -21.88 -4.00
N VAL A 229 -22.81 -20.67 -4.51
CA VAL A 229 -23.73 -19.67 -3.93
C VAL A 229 -25.17 -20.18 -3.97
N ALA A 230 -25.59 -20.77 -5.09
CA ALA A 230 -26.93 -21.34 -5.21
C ALA A 230 -27.15 -22.49 -4.22
N ASP A 231 -26.16 -23.37 -4.00
CA ASP A 231 -26.21 -24.39 -2.99
C ASP A 231 -26.43 -23.86 -1.56
N LYS A 232 -25.77 -22.76 -1.22
CA LYS A 232 -26.00 -22.10 0.08
C LYS A 232 -27.42 -21.52 0.17
N VAL A 233 -27.87 -20.87 -0.91
CA VAL A 233 -29.26 -20.35 -0.99
C VAL A 233 -30.29 -21.46 -0.89
N LYS A 234 -30.04 -22.65 -1.47
CA LYS A 234 -30.87 -23.81 -1.34
C LYS A 234 -31.07 -24.22 0.13
N GLY A 235 -30.01 -24.21 0.92
CA GLY A 235 -30.07 -24.47 2.36
C GLY A 235 -30.88 -23.44 3.17
N ILE A 236 -30.97 -22.21 2.69
CA ILE A 236 -31.62 -21.08 3.41
C ILE A 236 -33.05 -20.86 2.96
N ARG A 237 -33.34 -20.94 1.66
CA ARG A 237 -34.62 -20.55 1.02
C ARG A 237 -35.34 -21.69 0.27
N GLY A 238 -34.71 -22.86 0.18
CA GLY A 238 -35.27 -24.03 -0.53
C GLY A 238 -34.84 -24.13 -1.99
N GLU A 239 -35.04 -25.30 -2.54
CA GLU A 239 -34.55 -25.72 -3.87
C GLU A 239 -35.14 -24.87 -5.01
N MET A 240 -36.44 -24.67 -5.01
CA MET A 240 -37.15 -23.99 -6.09
C MET A 240 -36.63 -22.56 -6.29
N ILE A 241 -36.40 -21.81 -5.19
CA ILE A 241 -35.85 -20.45 -5.24
C ILE A 241 -34.40 -20.51 -5.73
N ALA A 242 -33.57 -21.40 -5.19
CA ALA A 242 -32.19 -21.54 -5.60
C ALA A 242 -32.02 -21.84 -7.09
N GLU A 243 -32.85 -22.75 -7.66
CA GLU A 243 -32.78 -23.07 -9.10
C GLU A 243 -33.19 -21.89 -9.99
N GLU A 244 -34.23 -21.15 -9.61
CA GLU A 244 -34.70 -19.98 -10.35
C GLU A 244 -33.59 -18.92 -10.44
N TYR A 245 -32.97 -18.58 -9.30
CA TYR A 245 -31.90 -17.58 -9.24
C TYR A 245 -30.61 -18.10 -9.85
N TYR A 246 -30.25 -19.37 -9.71
CA TYR A 246 -29.09 -19.96 -10.37
C TYR A 246 -29.12 -19.75 -11.89
N LYS A 247 -30.24 -20.06 -12.54
CA LYS A 247 -30.41 -19.87 -13.98
C LYS A 247 -30.27 -18.38 -14.39
N LYS A 248 -30.77 -17.47 -13.55
CA LYS A 248 -30.65 -16.03 -13.75
C LYS A 248 -29.20 -15.59 -13.60
N TRP A 249 -28.54 -15.97 -12.51
CA TRP A 249 -27.18 -15.53 -12.20
C TRP A 249 -26.16 -16.02 -13.21
N VAL A 250 -26.21 -17.29 -13.63
CA VAL A 250 -25.32 -17.82 -14.67
C VAL A 250 -25.38 -16.97 -15.93
N ARG A 251 -26.61 -16.68 -16.41
CA ARG A 251 -26.81 -15.85 -17.61
C ARG A 251 -26.29 -14.41 -17.44
N ASP A 252 -26.58 -13.81 -16.30
CA ASP A 252 -26.25 -12.40 -16.07
C ASP A 252 -24.74 -12.22 -15.79
N VAL A 253 -24.11 -13.16 -15.08
CA VAL A 253 -22.65 -13.20 -14.88
C VAL A 253 -21.93 -13.41 -16.21
N ASP A 254 -22.39 -14.35 -17.06
CA ASP A 254 -21.82 -14.55 -18.41
C ASP A 254 -21.92 -13.26 -19.26
N ARG A 255 -23.06 -12.56 -19.20
CA ARG A 255 -23.23 -11.25 -19.87
C ARG A 255 -22.24 -10.22 -19.31
N LEU A 256 -22.04 -10.14 -17.99
CA LEU A 256 -21.06 -9.23 -17.39
C LEU A 256 -19.65 -9.59 -17.82
N ILE A 257 -19.25 -10.85 -17.83
CA ILE A 257 -17.95 -11.29 -18.32
C ILE A 257 -17.72 -10.80 -19.74
N ARG A 258 -18.66 -11.03 -20.64
CA ARG A 258 -18.57 -10.63 -22.06
C ARG A 258 -18.58 -9.11 -22.27
N SER A 259 -19.20 -8.35 -21.37
CA SER A 259 -19.26 -6.87 -21.49
C SER A 259 -17.92 -6.19 -21.25
N PHE A 260 -16.91 -6.90 -20.77
CA PHE A 260 -15.55 -6.42 -20.53
C PHE A 260 -14.52 -6.92 -21.58
N VAL A 261 -14.94 -7.66 -22.56
CA VAL A 261 -14.12 -8.04 -23.73
C VAL A 261 -13.99 -6.84 -24.71
#